data_fca20286232a7f85581aae94a5a3d499
#
_entry.id   fca20286232a7f85581aae94a5a3d499
#
_cell.length_a   1.000
_cell.length_b   1.000
_cell.length_c   1.000
_cell.angle_alpha   90.00
_cell.angle_beta   90.00
_cell.angle_gamma   90.00
#
_symmetry.space_group_name_H-M   'P 1'
#
loop_
_entity.id
_entity.type
_entity.pdbx_description
1 polymer ?
#
loop_
_entity_poly.entity_id
_entity_poly.type
_entity_poly.pdbx_seq_one_letter_code
_entity_poly.pdbx_strand_id
1 'polypeptide(L)'
;RFVTESKADIIMGSSTTPPSVAMSTVANEAGVPHFGLAPFPITPERAKWSVAMPQPIPIVGKVMYDHMKKNNVKTLGFIGFGDSYGDLWRNDLKNQAEPMGIKVVAEERFARPDTSVAGQALKLVAANPDAILVVASGTAAALPQTTLRERGYKGPIYQTHGAASMDFIRIAGAAAEGVLMASGPVMAPEEQPDTALTKKPGLALNKAYEGKYGPNSRSQFAGHSYDAFLVLERIVPVALKKAKPGTPEFREALRQAMLTEREIAASQGVY
;
A
#
# COMPACT_ATOMS: atom_id res chain seq x y z
N ARG A 1 -24.97 -3.33 3.66
CA ARG A 1 -25.33 -4.76 3.58
C ARG A 1 -24.58 -5.58 4.61
N PHE A 2 -23.24 -5.65 4.64
CA PHE A 2 -22.49 -6.43 5.64
C PHE A 2 -22.85 -6.05 7.08
N VAL A 3 -23.01 -4.76 7.38
CA VAL A 3 -23.34 -4.29 8.73
C VAL A 3 -24.82 -4.47 9.05
N THR A 4 -25.70 -4.12 8.11
CA THR A 4 -27.16 -4.09 8.34
C THR A 4 -27.85 -5.44 8.22
N GLU A 5 -27.46 -6.24 7.22
CA GLU A 5 -28.08 -7.53 6.94
C GLU A 5 -27.28 -8.69 7.58
N SER A 6 -25.97 -8.73 7.36
CA SER A 6 -25.10 -9.80 7.86
C SER A 6 -24.63 -9.57 9.30
N LYS A 7 -24.92 -8.41 9.90
CA LYS A 7 -24.52 -8.02 11.26
C LYS A 7 -23.04 -8.25 11.56
N ALA A 8 -22.18 -7.97 10.57
CA ALA A 8 -20.75 -8.12 10.73
C ALA A 8 -20.23 -7.26 11.87
N ASP A 9 -19.39 -7.82 12.72
CA ASP A 9 -18.74 -7.12 13.83
C ASP A 9 -17.41 -6.48 13.42
N ILE A 10 -16.86 -6.89 12.28
CA ILE A 10 -15.60 -6.40 11.73
C ILE A 10 -15.73 -6.33 10.21
N ILE A 11 -15.13 -5.31 9.62
CA ILE A 11 -14.98 -5.19 8.16
C ILE A 11 -13.49 -5.24 7.84
N MET A 12 -13.09 -6.15 6.95
CA MET A 12 -11.73 -6.20 6.40
C MET A 12 -11.79 -5.93 4.89
N GLY A 13 -10.97 -4.99 4.43
CA GLY A 13 -10.96 -4.50 3.05
C GLY A 13 -11.14 -2.98 3.01
N SER A 14 -11.17 -2.34 1.86
CA SER A 14 -10.89 -2.88 0.53
C SER A 14 -9.38 -2.93 0.27
N SER A 15 -8.97 -3.58 -0.82
CA SER A 15 -7.56 -3.62 -1.26
C SER A 15 -7.18 -2.45 -2.17
N THR A 16 -8.06 -1.46 -2.35
CA THR A 16 -7.78 -0.23 -3.11
C THR A 16 -8.29 1.00 -2.37
N THR A 17 -7.62 2.13 -2.55
CA THR A 17 -7.87 3.36 -1.78
C THR A 17 -9.29 3.91 -1.91
N PRO A 18 -9.87 4.11 -3.12
CA PRO A 18 -11.21 4.70 -3.21
C PRO A 18 -12.29 3.94 -2.45
N PRO A 19 -12.44 2.61 -2.59
CA PRO A 19 -13.40 1.87 -1.78
C PRO A 19 -13.05 1.83 -0.29
N SER A 20 -11.75 1.86 0.12
CA SER A 20 -11.38 1.92 1.54
C SER A 20 -11.84 3.23 2.19
N VAL A 21 -11.77 4.34 1.46
CA VAL A 21 -12.34 5.63 1.90
C VAL A 21 -13.85 5.50 2.14
N ALA A 22 -14.59 4.94 1.18
CA ALA A 22 -16.04 4.75 1.31
C ALA A 22 -16.40 3.81 2.47
N MET A 23 -15.68 2.68 2.60
CA MET A 23 -15.89 1.71 3.68
C MET A 23 -15.60 2.30 5.05
N SER A 24 -14.57 3.14 5.18
CA SER A 24 -14.25 3.81 6.45
C SER A 24 -15.35 4.76 6.92
N THR A 25 -16.05 5.42 5.99
CA THR A 25 -17.19 6.27 6.32
C THR A 25 -18.35 5.43 6.87
N VAL A 26 -18.72 4.36 6.16
CA VAL A 26 -19.78 3.43 6.58
C VAL A 26 -19.43 2.76 7.93
N ALA A 27 -18.18 2.35 8.11
CA ALA A 27 -17.72 1.73 9.35
C ALA A 27 -17.83 2.70 10.55
N ASN A 28 -17.46 3.96 10.33
CA ASN A 28 -17.57 4.99 11.38
C ASN A 28 -19.02 5.30 11.74
N GLU A 29 -19.92 5.44 10.76
CA GLU A 29 -21.36 5.67 10.99
C GLU A 29 -22.02 4.50 11.71
N ALA A 30 -21.62 3.28 11.38
CA ALA A 30 -22.20 2.06 11.93
C ALA A 30 -21.54 1.59 13.25
N GLY A 31 -20.45 2.22 13.69
CA GLY A 31 -19.70 1.78 14.87
C GLY A 31 -19.11 0.37 14.72
N VAL A 32 -18.47 0.09 13.59
CA VAL A 32 -17.87 -1.21 13.28
C VAL A 32 -16.38 -1.07 12.99
N PRO A 33 -15.50 -1.83 13.66
CA PRO A 33 -14.07 -1.85 13.34
C PRO A 33 -13.80 -2.19 11.88
N HIS A 34 -12.95 -1.39 11.23
CA HIS A 34 -12.58 -1.53 9.83
C HIS A 34 -11.07 -1.59 9.68
N PHE A 35 -10.60 -2.67 9.06
CA PHE A 35 -9.21 -2.90 8.67
C PHE A 35 -9.07 -2.67 7.17
N GLY A 36 -8.65 -1.47 6.77
CA GLY A 36 -8.41 -1.16 5.37
C GLY A 36 -7.11 -1.79 4.87
N LEU A 37 -7.18 -2.55 3.78
CA LEU A 37 -6.03 -3.25 3.17
C LEU A 37 -5.34 -2.40 2.09
N ALA A 38 -5.70 -1.14 1.98
CA ALA A 38 -5.05 -0.13 1.14
C ALA A 38 -4.79 1.14 1.96
N PRO A 39 -3.83 1.98 1.59
CA PRO A 39 -3.66 3.27 2.23
C PRO A 39 -4.87 4.17 1.93
N PHE A 40 -5.36 4.86 2.94
CA PHE A 40 -6.41 5.88 2.81
C PHE A 40 -6.23 6.97 3.87
N PRO A 41 -6.79 8.18 3.69
CA PRO A 41 -6.65 9.25 4.67
C PRO A 41 -7.28 8.87 6.01
N ILE A 42 -6.48 8.83 7.06
CA ILE A 42 -6.94 8.62 8.43
C ILE A 42 -7.17 10.00 9.06
N THR A 43 -8.40 10.50 8.94
CA THR A 43 -8.83 11.68 9.70
C THR A 43 -9.18 11.29 11.14
N PRO A 44 -9.23 12.24 12.11
CA PRO A 44 -9.63 11.94 13.49
C PRO A 44 -10.97 11.19 13.59
N GLU A 45 -11.92 11.52 12.73
CA GLU A 45 -13.23 10.82 12.67
C GLU A 45 -13.07 9.37 12.22
N ARG A 46 -12.31 9.12 11.14
CA ARG A 46 -12.08 7.77 10.63
C ARG A 46 -11.24 6.92 11.57
N ALA A 47 -10.24 7.53 12.22
CA ALA A 47 -9.38 6.85 13.19
C ALA A 47 -10.15 6.23 14.36
N LYS A 48 -11.39 6.66 14.60
CA LYS A 48 -12.22 6.10 15.66
C LYS A 48 -12.53 4.61 15.42
N TRP A 49 -12.80 4.23 14.18
CA TRP A 49 -13.25 2.88 13.82
C TRP A 49 -12.42 2.22 12.72
N SER A 50 -11.48 2.93 12.11
CA SER A 50 -10.73 2.41 10.97
C SER A 50 -9.23 2.51 11.19
N VAL A 51 -8.52 1.46 10.76
CA VAL A 51 -7.06 1.43 10.66
C VAL A 51 -6.65 1.05 9.24
N ALA A 52 -5.53 1.59 8.77
CA ALA A 52 -4.91 1.17 7.50
C ALA A 52 -3.78 0.19 7.82
N MET A 53 -3.84 -0.99 7.23
CA MET A 53 -2.83 -2.04 7.43
C MET A 53 -1.53 -1.78 6.65
N PRO A 54 -1.55 -1.18 5.44
CA PRO A 54 -0.32 -0.79 4.76
C PRO A 54 0.47 0.25 5.54
N GLN A 55 1.78 0.24 5.33
CA GLN A 55 2.65 1.29 5.87
C GLN A 55 2.17 2.68 5.42
N PRO A 56 2.21 3.68 6.28
CA PRO A 56 1.85 5.04 5.92
C PRO A 56 2.65 5.56 4.73
N ILE A 57 1.97 6.19 3.76
CA ILE A 57 2.62 6.75 2.56
C ILE A 57 3.81 7.65 2.92
N PRO A 58 3.75 8.53 3.96
CA PRO A 58 4.90 9.36 4.30
C PRO A 58 6.16 8.57 4.71
N ILE A 59 6.02 7.39 5.28
CA ILE A 59 7.17 6.53 5.62
C ILE A 59 7.76 5.91 4.34
N VAL A 60 6.91 5.37 3.48
CA VAL A 60 7.33 4.76 2.21
C VAL A 60 7.91 5.81 1.27
N GLY A 61 7.27 6.98 1.18
CA GLY A 61 7.70 8.10 0.37
C GLY A 61 9.08 8.60 0.81
N LYS A 62 9.27 8.79 2.11
CA LYS A 62 10.56 9.24 2.65
C LYS A 62 11.73 8.36 2.20
N VAL A 63 11.59 7.04 2.24
CA VAL A 63 12.65 6.10 1.81
C VAL A 63 13.01 6.33 0.34
N MET A 64 12.00 6.52 -0.53
CA MET A 64 12.23 6.78 -1.95
C MET A 64 12.85 8.16 -2.19
N TYR A 65 12.37 9.19 -1.51
CA TYR A 65 12.89 10.57 -1.69
C TYR A 65 14.31 10.71 -1.14
N ASP A 66 14.65 10.07 -0.04
CA ASP A 66 16.02 10.01 0.47
C ASP A 66 16.95 9.33 -0.54
N HIS A 67 16.50 8.22 -1.16
CA HIS A 67 17.24 7.55 -2.22
C HIS A 67 17.39 8.44 -3.46
N MET A 68 16.33 9.11 -3.91
CA MET A 68 16.39 10.07 -5.02
C MET A 68 17.40 11.19 -4.72
N LYS A 69 17.34 11.78 -3.53
CA LYS A 69 18.28 12.82 -3.11
C LYS A 69 19.73 12.34 -3.09
N LYS A 70 19.97 11.15 -2.54
CA LYS A 70 21.31 10.53 -2.53
C LYS A 70 21.87 10.32 -3.93
N ASN A 71 21.00 10.08 -4.92
CA ASN A 71 21.37 9.88 -6.32
C ASN A 71 21.24 11.16 -7.17
N ASN A 72 21.23 12.36 -6.54
CA ASN A 72 21.20 13.66 -7.18
C ASN A 72 19.98 13.90 -8.10
N VAL A 73 18.85 13.24 -7.87
CA VAL A 73 17.58 13.53 -8.56
C VAL A 73 17.10 14.90 -8.12
N LYS A 74 16.94 15.83 -9.05
CA LYS A 74 16.44 17.19 -8.82
C LYS A 74 15.11 17.44 -9.52
N THR A 75 14.87 16.74 -10.63
CA THR A 75 13.65 16.85 -11.42
C THR A 75 12.95 15.50 -11.49
N LEU A 76 11.64 15.52 -11.27
CA LEU A 76 10.81 14.32 -11.21
C LEU A 76 9.63 14.43 -12.19
N GLY A 77 9.44 13.41 -13.01
CA GLY A 77 8.18 13.16 -13.69
C GLY A 77 7.27 12.36 -12.79
N PHE A 78 5.99 12.67 -12.78
CA PHE A 78 4.97 11.93 -12.04
C PHE A 78 3.93 11.37 -13.02
N ILE A 79 3.63 10.08 -12.92
CA ILE A 79 2.47 9.48 -13.57
C ILE A 79 1.71 8.62 -12.57
N GLY A 80 0.44 8.92 -12.34
CA GLY A 80 -0.34 8.21 -11.32
C GLY A 80 -1.80 8.04 -11.67
N PHE A 81 -2.48 7.17 -10.91
CA PHE A 81 -3.93 7.06 -11.03
C PHE A 81 -4.62 8.40 -10.79
N GLY A 82 -5.66 8.69 -11.58
CA GLY A 82 -6.54 9.85 -11.42
C GLY A 82 -7.59 9.64 -10.32
N ASP A 83 -7.17 9.13 -9.17
CA ASP A 83 -8.06 8.85 -8.04
C ASP A 83 -7.39 9.19 -6.69
N SER A 84 -8.08 8.91 -5.59
CA SER A 84 -7.59 9.21 -4.24
C SER A 84 -6.24 8.57 -3.89
N TYR A 85 -5.84 7.46 -4.53
CA TYR A 85 -4.50 6.90 -4.35
C TYR A 85 -3.42 7.79 -4.98
N GLY A 86 -3.65 8.21 -6.23
CA GLY A 86 -2.74 9.14 -6.89
C GLY A 86 -2.65 10.49 -6.16
N ASP A 87 -3.77 10.97 -5.62
CA ASP A 87 -3.81 12.24 -4.87
C ASP A 87 -3.04 12.16 -3.55
N LEU A 88 -3.14 11.05 -2.81
CA LEU A 88 -2.36 10.82 -1.59
C LEU A 88 -0.86 10.91 -1.87
N TRP A 89 -0.38 10.25 -2.91
CA TRP A 89 1.02 10.28 -3.29
C TRP A 89 1.47 11.65 -3.81
N ARG A 90 0.60 12.34 -4.57
CA ARG A 90 0.92 13.69 -5.05
C ARG A 90 1.02 14.69 -3.90
N ASN A 91 0.15 14.57 -2.92
CA ASN A 91 0.22 15.39 -1.70
C ASN A 91 1.48 15.07 -0.89
N ASP A 92 1.85 13.80 -0.80
CA ASP A 92 3.08 13.39 -0.11
C ASP A 92 4.34 13.94 -0.78
N LEU A 93 4.42 13.89 -2.10
CA LEU A 93 5.48 14.54 -2.89
C LEU A 93 5.62 16.03 -2.57
N LYS A 94 4.50 16.75 -2.57
CA LYS A 94 4.45 18.17 -2.24
C LYS A 94 4.96 18.46 -0.83
N ASN A 95 4.61 17.60 0.12
CA ASN A 95 4.93 17.80 1.53
C ASN A 95 6.34 17.37 1.91
N GLN A 96 6.93 16.40 1.21
CA GLN A 96 8.23 15.83 1.57
C GLN A 96 9.30 16.02 0.49
N ALA A 97 9.04 15.71 -0.77
CA ALA A 97 10.05 15.72 -1.81
C ALA A 97 10.37 17.14 -2.32
N GLU A 98 9.35 17.97 -2.52
CA GLU A 98 9.56 19.36 -2.98
C GLU A 98 10.39 20.18 -1.98
N PRO A 99 10.17 20.12 -0.64
CA PRO A 99 11.05 20.76 0.34
C PRO A 99 12.48 20.20 0.36
N MET A 100 12.70 18.97 -0.12
CA MET A 100 14.03 18.38 -0.27
C MET A 100 14.76 18.85 -1.55
N GLY A 101 14.12 19.68 -2.37
CA GLY A 101 14.67 20.20 -3.63
C GLY A 101 14.37 19.31 -4.85
N ILE A 102 13.46 18.33 -4.74
CA ILE A 102 13.03 17.48 -5.85
C ILE A 102 11.79 18.13 -6.50
N LYS A 103 11.97 18.72 -7.68
CA LYS A 103 10.91 19.47 -8.37
C LYS A 103 10.15 18.58 -9.34
N VAL A 104 8.83 18.52 -9.23
CA VAL A 104 7.97 17.87 -10.23
C VAL A 104 7.90 18.77 -11.48
N VAL A 105 8.44 18.30 -12.60
CA VAL A 105 8.51 19.05 -13.87
C VAL A 105 7.46 18.61 -14.90
N ALA A 106 6.89 17.44 -14.73
CA ALA A 106 5.76 16.94 -15.52
C ALA A 106 4.89 16.06 -14.66
N GLU A 107 3.57 16.22 -14.78
CA GLU A 107 2.58 15.44 -14.06
C GLU A 107 1.50 14.94 -15.02
N GLU A 108 1.29 13.63 -15.04
CA GLU A 108 0.30 12.98 -15.86
C GLU A 108 -0.55 12.01 -15.03
N ARG A 109 -1.79 11.83 -15.45
CA ARG A 109 -2.75 10.95 -14.79
C ARG A 109 -3.34 9.96 -15.78
N PHE A 110 -3.76 8.81 -15.27
CA PHE A 110 -4.48 7.80 -16.05
C PHE A 110 -5.51 7.08 -15.16
N ALA A 111 -6.51 6.49 -15.79
CA ALA A 111 -7.55 5.75 -15.09
C ALA A 111 -7.13 4.27 -14.88
N ARG A 112 -7.65 3.61 -13.85
CA ARG A 112 -7.36 2.19 -13.59
C ARG A 112 -7.68 1.25 -14.76
N PRO A 113 -8.77 1.44 -15.54
CA PRO A 113 -9.09 0.61 -16.69
C PRO A 113 -8.35 0.99 -17.96
N ASP A 114 -7.50 2.02 -17.95
CA ASP A 114 -6.78 2.43 -19.15
C ASP A 114 -5.85 1.32 -19.64
N THR A 115 -5.86 1.08 -20.93
CA THR A 115 -5.02 0.10 -21.62
C THR A 115 -3.85 0.76 -22.37
N SER A 116 -3.78 2.10 -22.38
CA SER A 116 -2.71 2.87 -22.99
C SER A 116 -2.45 4.15 -22.23
N VAL A 117 -1.17 4.47 -22.06
CA VAL A 117 -0.66 5.74 -21.50
C VAL A 117 0.36 6.39 -22.45
N ALA A 118 0.26 6.11 -23.75
CA ALA A 118 1.26 6.52 -24.72
C ALA A 118 1.42 8.06 -24.78
N GLY A 119 0.31 8.82 -24.72
CA GLY A 119 0.33 10.28 -24.71
C GLY A 119 0.98 10.86 -23.46
N GLN A 120 0.66 10.30 -22.30
CA GLN A 120 1.25 10.67 -21.02
C GLN A 120 2.76 10.39 -21.01
N ALA A 121 3.16 9.20 -21.45
CA ALA A 121 4.57 8.82 -21.51
C ALA A 121 5.38 9.73 -22.43
N LEU A 122 4.84 10.12 -23.60
CA LEU A 122 5.51 11.06 -24.51
C LEU A 122 5.79 12.42 -23.83
N LYS A 123 4.82 12.97 -23.12
CA LYS A 123 4.99 14.25 -22.40
C LYS A 123 6.04 14.14 -21.28
N LEU A 124 6.03 13.03 -20.53
CA LEU A 124 7.03 12.79 -19.50
C LEU A 124 8.43 12.64 -20.07
N VAL A 125 8.59 11.88 -21.16
CA VAL A 125 9.88 11.72 -21.84
C VAL A 125 10.36 13.06 -22.41
N ALA A 126 9.49 13.85 -23.02
CA ALA A 126 9.81 15.18 -23.56
C ALA A 126 10.24 16.17 -22.46
N ALA A 127 9.69 16.08 -21.25
CA ALA A 127 10.11 16.89 -20.11
C ALA A 127 11.49 16.51 -19.57
N ASN A 128 12.04 15.38 -19.98
CA ASN A 128 13.37 14.87 -19.65
C ASN A 128 13.73 14.98 -18.14
N PRO A 129 12.93 14.44 -17.23
CA PRO A 129 13.22 14.48 -15.80
C PRO A 129 14.38 13.54 -15.44
N ASP A 130 15.07 13.85 -14.32
CA ASP A 130 16.12 12.98 -13.78
C ASP A 130 15.60 11.59 -13.38
N ALA A 131 14.33 11.52 -12.92
CA ALA A 131 13.64 10.29 -12.58
C ALA A 131 12.14 10.39 -12.86
N ILE A 132 11.45 9.25 -12.95
CA ILE A 132 9.99 9.20 -13.03
C ILE A 132 9.45 8.36 -11.87
N LEU A 133 8.42 8.87 -11.17
CA LEU A 133 7.65 8.15 -10.18
C LEU A 133 6.32 7.67 -10.79
N VAL A 134 6.12 6.37 -10.80
CA VAL A 134 4.86 5.72 -11.20
C VAL A 134 4.04 5.42 -9.94
N VAL A 135 2.84 5.97 -9.88
CA VAL A 135 1.91 5.84 -8.76
C VAL A 135 0.69 5.05 -9.19
N ALA A 136 0.86 3.74 -9.20
CA ALA A 136 -0.18 2.79 -9.57
C ALA A 136 -0.14 1.58 -8.63
N SER A 137 -1.03 0.62 -8.82
CA SER A 137 -1.07 -0.58 -7.99
C SER A 137 -1.42 -1.84 -8.79
N GLY A 138 -0.92 -2.98 -8.29
CA GLY A 138 -1.09 -4.27 -8.95
C GLY A 138 -0.53 -4.28 -10.35
N THR A 139 -1.15 -5.05 -11.23
CA THR A 139 -0.70 -5.24 -12.61
C THR A 139 -0.78 -3.99 -13.47
N ALA A 140 -1.68 -3.05 -13.15
CA ALA A 140 -1.80 -1.78 -13.87
C ALA A 140 -0.56 -0.88 -13.72
N ALA A 141 0.29 -1.12 -12.71
CA ALA A 141 1.55 -0.40 -12.55
C ALA A 141 2.59 -0.75 -13.64
N ALA A 142 2.44 -1.89 -14.30
CA ALA A 142 3.32 -2.29 -15.40
C ALA A 142 3.07 -1.47 -16.68
N LEU A 143 1.87 -0.96 -16.90
CA LEU A 143 1.53 -0.21 -18.12
C LEU A 143 2.38 1.06 -18.28
N PRO A 144 2.48 1.98 -17.31
CA PRO A 144 3.41 3.11 -17.43
C PRO A 144 4.87 2.68 -17.50
N GLN A 145 5.27 1.66 -16.75
CA GLN A 145 6.65 1.14 -16.73
C GLN A 145 7.09 0.72 -18.13
N THR A 146 6.31 -0.14 -18.79
CA THR A 146 6.62 -0.64 -20.13
C THR A 146 6.57 0.47 -21.17
N THR A 147 5.50 1.30 -21.14
CA THR A 147 5.34 2.38 -22.11
C THR A 147 6.48 3.40 -22.03
N LEU A 148 6.94 3.78 -20.84
CA LEU A 148 8.09 4.70 -20.69
C LEU A 148 9.37 4.11 -21.29
N ARG A 149 9.66 2.83 -21.06
CA ARG A 149 10.83 2.15 -21.64
C ARG A 149 10.72 2.03 -23.16
N GLU A 150 9.57 1.68 -23.69
CA GLU A 150 9.28 1.64 -25.13
C GLU A 150 9.42 3.01 -25.80
N ARG A 151 9.06 4.10 -25.10
CA ARG A 151 9.25 5.49 -25.56
C ARG A 151 10.66 6.03 -25.35
N GLY A 152 11.59 5.16 -24.93
CA GLY A 152 13.02 5.47 -24.87
C GLY A 152 13.48 6.15 -23.58
N TYR A 153 12.66 6.26 -22.55
CA TYR A 153 13.12 6.80 -21.26
C TYR A 153 14.20 5.89 -20.66
N LYS A 154 15.39 6.45 -20.39
CA LYS A 154 16.56 5.70 -19.88
C LYS A 154 16.84 5.98 -18.40
N GLY A 155 16.24 7.02 -17.83
CA GLY A 155 16.43 7.38 -16.42
C GLY A 155 15.82 6.36 -15.46
N PRO A 156 16.10 6.49 -14.16
CA PRO A 156 15.50 5.66 -13.13
C PRO A 156 13.98 5.84 -13.06
N ILE A 157 13.28 4.71 -12.91
CA ILE A 157 11.83 4.68 -12.67
C ILE A 157 11.61 4.14 -11.27
N TYR A 158 10.91 4.92 -10.47
CA TYR A 158 10.46 4.54 -9.14
C TYR A 158 9.02 4.08 -9.18
N GLN A 159 8.72 3.01 -8.48
CA GLN A 159 7.38 2.49 -8.26
C GLN A 159 7.01 2.63 -6.79
N THR A 160 5.74 2.91 -6.52
CA THR A 160 5.24 2.86 -5.15
C THR A 160 5.12 1.43 -4.66
N HIS A 161 4.98 1.24 -3.35
CA HIS A 161 4.69 -0.06 -2.75
C HIS A 161 3.42 -0.74 -3.32
N GLY A 162 2.55 0.02 -4.00
CA GLY A 162 1.39 -0.51 -4.72
C GLY A 162 1.73 -1.47 -5.87
N ALA A 163 2.97 -1.45 -6.38
CA ALA A 163 3.45 -2.39 -7.39
C ALA A 163 4.19 -3.60 -6.80
N ALA A 164 4.35 -3.69 -5.48
CA ALA A 164 5.17 -4.71 -4.82
C ALA A 164 4.52 -6.11 -4.88
N SER A 165 4.60 -6.73 -6.04
CA SER A 165 4.17 -8.11 -6.29
C SER A 165 5.00 -8.71 -7.43
N MET A 166 5.17 -10.02 -7.41
CA MET A 166 5.85 -10.73 -8.51
C MET A 166 5.06 -10.66 -9.82
N ASP A 167 3.74 -10.45 -9.76
CA ASP A 167 2.92 -10.23 -10.96
C ASP A 167 3.31 -8.95 -11.71
N PHE A 168 3.67 -7.88 -11.00
CA PHE A 168 4.22 -6.69 -11.65
C PHE A 168 5.47 -7.02 -12.46
N ILE A 169 6.42 -7.73 -11.85
CA ILE A 169 7.67 -8.14 -12.52
C ILE A 169 7.38 -9.01 -13.74
N ARG A 170 6.49 -9.99 -13.60
CA ARG A 170 6.10 -10.90 -14.68
C ARG A 170 5.47 -10.17 -15.87
N ILE A 171 4.61 -9.17 -15.61
CA ILE A 171 3.90 -8.44 -16.67
C ILE A 171 4.81 -7.38 -17.31
N ALA A 172 5.61 -6.67 -16.51
CA ALA A 172 6.53 -5.68 -17.03
C ALA A 172 7.72 -6.32 -17.78
N GLY A 173 8.06 -7.58 -17.48
CA GLY A 173 9.12 -8.33 -18.15
C GLY A 173 10.44 -7.57 -18.12
N ALA A 174 11.10 -7.48 -19.27
CA ALA A 174 12.39 -6.77 -19.41
C ALA A 174 12.30 -5.27 -19.05
N ALA A 175 11.12 -4.66 -19.13
CA ALA A 175 10.94 -3.26 -18.74
C ALA A 175 11.03 -3.05 -17.23
N ALA A 176 10.91 -4.10 -16.42
CA ALA A 176 11.10 -4.03 -14.97
C ALA A 176 12.58 -3.96 -14.55
N GLU A 177 13.52 -4.23 -15.46
CA GLU A 177 14.94 -4.18 -15.14
C GLU A 177 15.33 -2.77 -14.66
N GLY A 178 16.03 -2.71 -13.53
CA GLY A 178 16.46 -1.45 -12.92
C GLY A 178 15.34 -0.62 -12.30
N VAL A 179 14.13 -1.18 -12.11
CA VAL A 179 13.07 -0.50 -11.36
C VAL A 179 13.45 -0.36 -9.89
N LEU A 180 13.15 0.78 -9.31
CA LEU A 180 13.37 1.07 -7.90
C LEU A 180 12.02 1.14 -7.17
N MET A 181 11.89 0.38 -6.08
CA MET A 181 10.63 0.27 -5.37
C MET A 181 10.87 0.20 -3.86
N ALA A 182 10.16 1.03 -3.10
CA ALA A 182 10.05 0.81 -1.67
C ALA A 182 8.94 -0.22 -1.41
N SER A 183 9.22 -1.23 -0.61
CA SER A 183 8.26 -2.29 -0.27
C SER A 183 8.32 -2.64 1.20
N GLY A 184 7.28 -3.31 1.69
CA GLY A 184 7.29 -3.86 3.03
C GLY A 184 8.24 -5.07 3.17
N PRO A 185 8.66 -5.37 4.40
CA PRO A 185 9.65 -6.43 4.68
C PRO A 185 9.22 -7.83 4.26
N VAL A 186 7.92 -8.07 4.06
CA VAL A 186 7.38 -9.36 3.60
C VAL A 186 7.87 -9.77 2.21
N MET A 187 8.32 -8.81 1.39
CA MET A 187 8.81 -9.13 0.04
C MET A 187 10.17 -9.84 0.05
N ALA A 188 10.99 -9.59 1.08
CA ALA A 188 12.31 -10.22 1.24
C ALA A 188 12.61 -10.51 2.73
N PRO A 189 11.81 -11.32 3.43
CA PRO A 189 12.03 -11.59 4.84
C PRO A 189 13.32 -12.34 5.11
N GLU A 190 13.85 -13.06 4.12
CA GLU A 190 15.13 -13.77 4.17
C GLU A 190 16.30 -12.81 4.41
N GLU A 191 16.23 -11.60 3.83
CA GLU A 191 17.27 -10.56 3.91
C GLU A 191 17.23 -9.76 5.22
N GLN A 192 16.21 -9.96 6.04
CA GLN A 192 16.10 -9.27 7.33
C GLN A 192 17.05 -9.88 8.36
N PRO A 193 17.59 -9.05 9.29
CA PRO A 193 18.35 -9.58 10.42
C PRO A 193 17.49 -10.50 11.30
N ASP A 194 18.08 -11.47 11.95
CA ASP A 194 17.35 -12.43 12.80
C ASP A 194 16.62 -11.78 13.98
N THR A 195 17.05 -10.58 14.37
CA THR A 195 16.42 -9.76 15.41
C THR A 195 15.19 -9.03 14.95
N ALA A 196 14.90 -8.99 13.63
CA ALA A 196 13.72 -8.30 13.10
C ALA A 196 12.45 -9.07 13.45
N LEU A 197 11.53 -8.42 14.17
CA LEU A 197 10.26 -9.02 14.60
C LEU A 197 9.38 -9.44 13.43
N THR A 198 9.53 -8.79 12.27
CA THR A 198 8.78 -9.07 11.04
C THR A 198 9.31 -10.28 10.25
N LYS A 199 10.55 -10.73 10.51
CA LYS A 199 11.18 -11.82 9.76
C LYS A 199 10.41 -13.13 9.87
N LYS A 200 10.14 -13.59 11.09
CA LYS A 200 9.46 -14.87 11.33
C LYS A 200 8.04 -14.91 10.75
N PRO A 201 7.17 -13.90 10.97
CA PRO A 201 5.85 -13.86 10.33
C PRO A 201 5.94 -13.76 8.81
N GLY A 202 6.88 -13.00 8.27
CA GLY A 202 7.09 -12.87 6.82
C GLY A 202 7.49 -14.20 6.17
N LEU A 203 8.43 -14.93 6.75
CA LEU A 203 8.82 -16.28 6.29
C LEU A 203 7.67 -17.27 6.36
N ALA A 204 6.87 -17.24 7.45
CA ALA A 204 5.72 -18.10 7.63
C ALA A 204 4.66 -17.84 6.55
N LEU A 205 4.33 -16.57 6.31
CA LEU A 205 3.40 -16.20 5.25
C LEU A 205 3.90 -16.65 3.87
N ASN A 206 5.14 -16.31 3.51
CA ASN A 206 5.65 -16.63 2.18
C ASN A 206 5.70 -18.13 1.94
N LYS A 207 6.11 -18.93 2.93
CA LYS A 207 6.09 -20.39 2.85
C LYS A 207 4.68 -20.92 2.59
N ALA A 208 3.67 -20.43 3.31
CA ALA A 208 2.29 -20.88 3.16
C ALA A 208 1.69 -20.40 1.82
N TYR A 209 1.95 -19.15 1.44
CA TYR A 209 1.41 -18.54 0.23
C TYR A 209 2.00 -19.15 -1.04
N GLU A 210 3.33 -19.26 -1.12
CA GLU A 210 4.01 -19.90 -2.25
C GLU A 210 3.73 -21.41 -2.29
N GLY A 211 3.55 -22.05 -1.14
CA GLY A 211 3.12 -23.45 -1.09
C GLY A 211 1.74 -23.70 -1.70
N LYS A 212 0.84 -22.72 -1.64
CA LYS A 212 -0.51 -22.78 -2.19
C LYS A 212 -0.61 -22.29 -3.62
N TYR A 213 0.08 -21.19 -3.96
CA TYR A 213 -0.08 -20.48 -5.22
C TYR A 213 1.12 -20.66 -6.18
N GLY A 214 2.12 -21.39 -5.75
CA GLY A 214 3.35 -21.66 -6.50
C GLY A 214 4.50 -20.71 -6.18
N PRO A 215 5.73 -21.08 -6.58
CA PRO A 215 6.91 -20.25 -6.37
C PRO A 215 6.77 -18.90 -7.09
N ASN A 216 7.39 -17.88 -6.54
CA ASN A 216 7.31 -16.50 -7.07
C ASN A 216 5.89 -15.92 -7.15
N SER A 217 5.00 -16.32 -6.23
CA SER A 217 3.67 -15.72 -6.09
C SER A 217 3.62 -14.62 -5.01
N ARG A 218 4.75 -14.28 -4.38
CA ARG A 218 4.83 -13.28 -3.29
C ARG A 218 4.18 -11.97 -3.66
N SER A 219 3.48 -11.41 -2.69
CA SER A 219 2.79 -10.13 -2.84
C SER A 219 2.69 -9.41 -1.51
N GLN A 220 3.02 -8.14 -1.49
CA GLN A 220 2.81 -7.29 -0.33
C GLN A 220 1.33 -7.25 0.09
N PHE A 221 0.40 -7.38 -0.87
CA PHE A 221 -1.04 -7.40 -0.60
C PHE A 221 -1.46 -8.60 0.27
N ALA A 222 -0.84 -9.76 0.07
CA ALA A 222 -1.05 -10.92 0.94
C ALA A 222 -0.61 -10.61 2.38
N GLY A 223 0.50 -9.87 2.53
CA GLY A 223 0.98 -9.42 3.83
C GLY A 223 -0.03 -8.57 4.58
N HIS A 224 -0.67 -7.59 3.91
CA HIS A 224 -1.67 -6.74 4.56
C HIS A 224 -2.85 -7.54 5.13
N SER A 225 -3.34 -8.53 4.37
CA SER A 225 -4.44 -9.39 4.81
C SER A 225 -4.02 -10.32 5.95
N TYR A 226 -2.82 -10.88 5.86
CA TYR A 226 -2.27 -11.75 6.89
C TYR A 226 -2.03 -10.97 8.20
N ASP A 227 -1.49 -9.77 8.13
CA ASP A 227 -1.24 -8.94 9.31
C ASP A 227 -2.56 -8.52 9.98
N ALA A 228 -3.59 -8.18 9.19
CA ALA A 228 -4.92 -7.93 9.74
C ALA A 228 -5.46 -9.16 10.48
N PHE A 229 -5.24 -10.37 9.95
CA PHE A 229 -5.62 -11.62 10.61
C PHE A 229 -4.86 -11.79 11.94
N LEU A 230 -3.54 -11.57 11.97
CA LEU A 230 -2.74 -11.67 13.20
C LEU A 230 -3.20 -10.67 14.28
N VAL A 231 -3.57 -9.45 13.86
CA VAL A 231 -4.16 -8.48 14.79
C VAL A 231 -5.49 -8.98 15.32
N LEU A 232 -6.37 -9.54 14.46
CA LEU A 232 -7.65 -10.11 14.89
C LEU A 232 -7.47 -11.30 15.83
N GLU A 233 -6.52 -12.19 15.57
CA GLU A 233 -6.19 -13.31 16.44
C GLU A 233 -5.83 -12.86 17.86
N ARG A 234 -5.22 -11.68 17.98
CA ARG A 234 -4.87 -11.08 19.27
C ARG A 234 -6.05 -10.39 19.95
N ILE A 235 -6.82 -9.57 19.22
CA ILE A 235 -7.83 -8.69 19.82
C ILE A 235 -9.17 -9.37 20.06
N VAL A 236 -9.57 -10.35 19.23
CA VAL A 236 -10.87 -11.03 19.35
C VAL A 236 -11.01 -11.76 20.69
N PRO A 237 -10.04 -12.56 21.17
CA PRO A 237 -10.13 -13.19 22.49
C PRO A 237 -10.27 -12.18 23.64
N VAL A 238 -9.68 -10.99 23.51
CA VAL A 238 -9.80 -9.94 24.52
C VAL A 238 -11.23 -9.37 24.54
N ALA A 239 -11.81 -9.12 23.36
CA ALA A 239 -13.18 -8.62 23.24
C ALA A 239 -14.22 -9.64 23.71
N LEU A 240 -14.05 -10.93 23.42
CA LEU A 240 -14.93 -12.02 23.84
C LEU A 240 -15.07 -12.15 25.36
N LYS A 241 -14.07 -11.71 26.13
CA LYS A 241 -14.16 -11.66 27.60
C LYS A 241 -15.06 -10.54 28.12
N LYS A 242 -15.38 -9.56 27.27
CA LYS A 242 -16.11 -8.34 27.66
C LYS A 242 -17.55 -8.33 27.17
N ALA A 243 -17.82 -8.87 25.97
CA ALA A 243 -19.14 -8.80 25.35
C ALA A 243 -19.36 -9.98 24.37
N LYS A 244 -20.62 -10.17 23.96
CA LYS A 244 -21.01 -11.22 23.01
C LYS A 244 -20.94 -10.71 21.56
N PRO A 245 -20.46 -11.50 20.59
CA PRO A 245 -20.53 -11.18 19.17
C PRO A 245 -21.96 -10.82 18.71
N GLY A 246 -22.05 -9.95 17.73
CA GLY A 246 -23.29 -9.46 17.16
C GLY A 246 -23.90 -8.27 17.92
N THR A 247 -23.20 -7.73 18.93
CA THR A 247 -23.69 -6.61 19.76
C THR A 247 -22.83 -5.35 19.57
N PRO A 248 -23.38 -4.14 19.76
CA PRO A 248 -22.59 -2.90 19.77
C PRO A 248 -21.47 -2.92 20.82
N GLU A 249 -21.71 -3.54 21.97
CA GLU A 249 -20.74 -3.66 23.07
C GLU A 249 -19.54 -4.51 22.63
N PHE A 250 -19.74 -5.55 21.83
CA PHE A 250 -18.65 -6.34 21.30
C PHE A 250 -17.80 -5.57 20.28
N ARG A 251 -18.43 -4.79 19.42
CA ARG A 251 -17.72 -3.90 18.47
C ARG A 251 -16.88 -2.85 19.19
N GLU A 252 -17.43 -2.25 20.27
CA GLU A 252 -16.66 -1.32 21.10
C GLU A 252 -15.53 -2.04 21.85
N ALA A 253 -15.74 -3.26 22.34
CA ALA A 253 -14.70 -4.06 22.96
C ALA A 253 -13.55 -4.41 21.98
N LEU A 254 -13.87 -4.72 20.73
CA LEU A 254 -12.88 -4.90 19.65
C LEU A 254 -12.10 -3.61 19.39
N ARG A 255 -12.80 -2.47 19.27
CA ARG A 255 -12.16 -1.18 19.08
C ARG A 255 -11.22 -0.83 20.23
N GLN A 256 -11.62 -1.07 21.47
CA GLN A 256 -10.75 -0.85 22.62
C GLN A 256 -9.54 -1.77 22.61
N ALA A 257 -9.72 -3.05 22.26
CA ALA A 257 -8.62 -3.98 22.14
C ALA A 257 -7.61 -3.56 21.05
N MET A 258 -8.08 -3.03 19.90
CA MET A 258 -7.20 -2.44 18.87
C MET A 258 -6.35 -1.28 19.40
N LEU A 259 -6.83 -0.53 20.38
CA LEU A 259 -6.12 0.62 20.96
C LEU A 259 -5.18 0.23 22.11
N THR A 260 -5.40 -0.91 22.73
CA THR A 260 -4.68 -1.33 23.95
C THR A 260 -3.68 -2.46 23.73
N GLU A 261 -3.97 -3.40 22.83
CA GLU A 261 -3.01 -4.44 22.47
C GLU A 261 -1.86 -3.83 21.66
N ARG A 262 -0.64 -4.26 21.98
CA ARG A 262 0.59 -3.72 21.42
C ARG A 262 1.56 -4.85 21.10
N GLU A 263 2.62 -4.51 20.37
CA GLU A 263 3.73 -5.40 20.04
C GLU A 263 3.29 -6.67 19.28
N ILE A 264 2.26 -6.54 18.45
CA ILE A 264 1.81 -7.63 17.59
C ILE A 264 2.75 -7.71 16.39
N ALA A 265 3.73 -8.60 16.49
CA ALA A 265 4.68 -8.83 15.41
C ALA A 265 3.98 -9.49 14.21
N ALA A 266 4.06 -8.85 13.05
CA ALA A 266 3.41 -9.29 11.83
C ALA A 266 4.37 -9.18 10.63
N SER A 267 3.93 -9.52 9.43
CA SER A 267 4.82 -9.64 8.27
C SER A 267 5.29 -8.30 7.69
N GLN A 268 4.54 -7.22 7.95
CA GLN A 268 4.77 -5.89 7.40
C GLN A 268 5.20 -4.87 8.45
N GLY A 269 4.99 -5.17 9.71
CA GLY A 269 5.27 -4.27 10.81
C GLY A 269 4.99 -4.89 12.18
N VAL A 270 5.05 -4.02 13.19
CA VAL A 270 4.63 -4.34 14.56
C VAL A 270 3.49 -3.41 14.90
N TYR A 271 2.35 -3.95 15.27
CA TYR A 271 1.12 -3.23 15.54
C TYR A 271 0.87 -3.08 17.04
#